data_dc186e7805574215eabac6979c9b22a3
#
_entry.id   dc186e7805574215eabac6979c9b22a3
#
_cell.length_a   1.000
_cell.length_b   1.000
_cell.length_c   1.000
_cell.angle_alpha   90.00
_cell.angle_beta   90.00
_cell.angle_gamma   90.00
#
_symmetry.space_group_name_H-M   'P 1'
#
loop_
_entity.id
_entity.type
_entity.pdbx_description
1 polymer ?
#
loop_
_entity_poly.entity_id
_entity_poly.type
_entity_poly.pdbx_seq_one_letter_code
_entity_poly.pdbx_strand_id
1 'polypeptide(L)'
;MAVFTRVTESDLATWLKNYSLGQPLELQGITSGIENTNYFVTTSVGRFVLTLFEKLAARELPFYVNLMSHLSRHNVPCPSPMLNNSAQFISELNGKPACIVSRLPGKSLTQPGTTHCSAIGRVLGQLHNATQDFTETMPNARGSAWRLHTAQQTAPFLSPQDTLLLSSEIKFHQKHTLSA
;
A
#
# COMPACT_ATOMS: atom_id res chain seq x y z
N MET A 1 -2.44 -0.37 -17.64
CA MET A 1 -0.98 -0.17 -17.54
C MET A 1 -0.74 0.65 -16.28
N ALA A 2 -0.07 0.07 -15.26
CA ALA A 2 0.03 0.70 -13.94
C ALA A 2 1.37 1.44 -13.71
N VAL A 3 2.05 1.81 -14.79
CA VAL A 3 3.21 2.72 -14.75
C VAL A 3 2.75 4.05 -15.35
N PHE A 4 2.39 4.99 -14.49
CA PHE A 4 1.94 6.33 -14.90
C PHE A 4 3.13 7.27 -15.05
N THR A 5 4.04 7.27 -14.08
CA THR A 5 5.30 8.03 -14.12
C THR A 5 6.45 7.10 -14.47
N ARG A 6 7.05 7.32 -15.63
CA ARG A 6 8.18 6.50 -16.09
C ARG A 6 9.45 6.87 -15.29
N VAL A 7 10.15 5.84 -14.82
CA VAL A 7 11.49 5.93 -14.23
C VAL A 7 12.45 5.19 -15.16
N THR A 8 13.54 5.84 -15.55
CA THR A 8 14.62 5.22 -16.31
C THR A 8 15.67 4.63 -15.37
N GLU A 9 16.54 3.76 -15.89
CA GLU A 9 17.68 3.24 -15.12
C GLU A 9 18.60 4.37 -14.62
N SER A 10 18.78 5.41 -15.42
CA SER A 10 19.56 6.61 -15.07
C SER A 10 18.92 7.39 -13.92
N ASP A 11 17.59 7.57 -13.96
CA ASP A 11 16.84 8.24 -12.88
C ASP A 11 17.01 7.46 -11.58
N LEU A 12 16.80 6.14 -11.64
CA LEU A 12 16.96 5.25 -10.50
C LEU A 12 18.40 5.30 -9.95
N ALA A 13 19.41 5.20 -10.82
CA ALA A 13 20.81 5.22 -10.41
C ALA A 13 21.19 6.53 -9.71
N THR A 14 20.66 7.65 -10.20
CA THR A 14 20.86 8.97 -9.59
C THR A 14 20.17 9.08 -8.25
N TRP A 15 18.91 8.64 -8.17
CA TRP A 15 18.10 8.70 -6.96
C TRP A 15 18.67 7.78 -5.84
N LEU A 16 19.12 6.57 -6.20
CA LEU A 16 19.70 5.60 -5.26
C LEU A 16 21.03 6.05 -4.64
N LYS A 17 21.72 7.05 -5.19
CA LYS A 17 22.90 7.66 -4.52
C LYS A 17 22.55 8.25 -3.14
N ASN A 18 21.27 8.58 -2.93
CA ASN A 18 20.79 9.06 -1.63
C ASN A 18 20.49 7.91 -0.64
N TYR A 19 20.78 6.65 -0.99
CA TYR A 19 20.50 5.48 -0.16
C TYR A 19 21.73 4.57 -0.06
N SER A 20 21.84 3.83 1.03
CA SER A 20 22.86 2.79 1.23
C SER A 20 22.36 1.42 0.71
N LEU A 21 21.79 1.38 -0.50
CA LEU A 21 21.15 0.20 -1.08
C LEU A 21 21.95 -0.43 -2.23
N GLY A 22 23.24 -0.07 -2.38
CA GLY A 22 24.12 -0.59 -3.42
C GLY A 22 23.82 -0.04 -4.82
N GLN A 23 24.40 -0.68 -5.84
CA GLN A 23 24.24 -0.28 -7.23
C GLN A 23 22.96 -0.90 -7.82
N PRO A 24 22.15 -0.16 -8.62
CA PRO A 24 21.01 -0.73 -9.33
C PRO A 24 21.50 -1.74 -10.38
N LEU A 25 20.86 -2.91 -10.43
CA LEU A 25 21.14 -3.98 -11.39
C LEU A 25 19.95 -4.23 -12.33
N GLU A 26 18.73 -4.02 -11.84
CA GLU A 26 17.51 -4.27 -12.62
C GLU A 26 16.39 -3.33 -12.16
N LEU A 27 15.63 -2.83 -13.13
CA LEU A 27 14.40 -2.03 -12.93
C LEU A 27 13.29 -2.59 -13.78
N GLN A 28 12.25 -3.16 -13.15
CA GLN A 28 11.11 -3.75 -13.85
C GLN A 28 9.80 -3.11 -13.40
N GLY A 29 9.06 -2.52 -14.33
CA GLY A 29 7.73 -1.95 -14.04
C GLY A 29 6.71 -3.01 -13.61
N ILE A 30 5.92 -2.72 -12.59
CA ILE A 30 4.81 -3.56 -12.14
C ILE A 30 3.54 -3.08 -12.82
N THR A 31 2.97 -3.91 -13.69
CA THR A 31 1.79 -3.55 -14.49
C THR A 31 0.46 -3.72 -13.75
N SER A 32 0.46 -4.44 -12.64
CA SER A 32 -0.70 -4.59 -11.75
C SER A 32 -0.76 -3.43 -10.75
N GLY A 33 -1.91 -2.81 -10.61
CA GLY A 33 -2.13 -1.67 -9.71
C GLY A 33 -2.93 -0.57 -10.40
N ILE A 34 -3.58 0.29 -9.63
CA ILE A 34 -4.51 1.30 -10.15
C ILE A 34 -4.27 2.71 -9.55
N GLU A 35 -3.41 2.85 -8.56
CA GLU A 35 -3.25 4.13 -7.85
C GLU A 35 -1.84 4.70 -7.92
N ASN A 36 -0.81 3.85 -7.88
CA ASN A 36 0.59 4.26 -7.82
C ASN A 36 1.41 3.61 -8.93
N THR A 37 2.51 4.25 -9.30
CA THR A 37 3.53 3.63 -10.14
C THR A 37 4.47 2.80 -9.26
N ASN A 38 4.65 1.52 -9.63
CA ASN A 38 5.50 0.61 -8.88
C ASN A 38 6.53 -0.07 -9.79
N TYR A 39 7.72 -0.29 -9.23
CA TYR A 39 8.80 -1.03 -9.89
C TYR A 39 9.40 -2.07 -8.94
N PHE A 40 9.71 -3.24 -9.46
CA PHE A 40 10.70 -4.11 -8.84
C PHE A 40 12.09 -3.55 -9.11
N VAL A 41 12.88 -3.45 -8.06
CA VAL A 41 14.25 -2.97 -8.11
C VAL A 41 15.16 -4.05 -7.54
N THR A 42 16.15 -4.50 -8.32
CA THR A 42 17.23 -5.35 -7.83
C THR A 42 18.50 -4.51 -7.75
N THR A 43 19.18 -4.59 -6.62
CA THR A 43 20.46 -3.92 -6.41
C THR A 43 21.53 -4.95 -6.01
N SER A 44 22.77 -4.51 -5.89
CA SER A 44 23.88 -5.36 -5.43
C SER A 44 23.72 -5.88 -3.99
N VAL A 45 22.80 -5.31 -3.19
CA VAL A 45 22.59 -5.71 -1.78
C VAL A 45 21.22 -6.32 -1.51
N GLY A 46 20.28 -6.29 -2.47
CA GLY A 46 18.97 -6.88 -2.24
C GLY A 46 17.92 -6.58 -3.28
N ARG A 47 16.70 -7.02 -2.99
CA ARG A 47 15.52 -6.81 -3.84
C ARG A 47 14.50 -5.93 -3.13
N PHE A 48 13.96 -4.96 -3.85
CA PHE A 48 13.11 -3.90 -3.31
C PHE A 48 11.90 -3.66 -4.21
N VAL A 49 10.96 -2.88 -3.70
CA VAL A 49 9.87 -2.26 -4.47
C VAL A 49 9.98 -0.76 -4.33
N LEU A 50 10.10 -0.06 -5.44
CA LEU A 50 10.02 1.39 -5.54
C LEU A 50 8.58 1.76 -5.84
N THR A 51 8.01 2.68 -5.06
CA THR A 51 6.66 3.23 -5.27
C THR A 51 6.74 4.73 -5.45
N LEU A 52 6.17 5.24 -6.55
CA LEU A 52 5.88 6.65 -6.77
C LEU A 52 4.40 6.89 -6.50
N PHE A 53 4.09 7.85 -5.64
CA PHE A 53 2.73 8.17 -5.25
C PHE A 53 2.13 9.18 -6.22
N GLU A 54 1.18 8.74 -7.03
CA GLU A 54 0.62 9.56 -8.11
C GLU A 54 -0.41 10.58 -7.62
N LYS A 55 -1.14 10.25 -6.55
CA LYS A 55 -2.28 11.02 -6.04
C LYS A 55 -2.04 11.64 -4.67
N LEU A 56 -1.38 10.91 -3.77
CA LEU A 56 -1.14 11.36 -2.40
C LEU A 56 -0.01 12.38 -2.37
N ALA A 57 -0.24 13.48 -1.66
CA ALA A 57 0.81 14.47 -1.40
C ALA A 57 1.81 13.96 -0.36
N ALA A 58 3.04 14.47 -0.40
CA ALA A 58 4.10 14.04 0.52
C ALA A 58 3.71 14.16 2.00
N ARG A 59 2.87 15.14 2.37
CA ARG A 59 2.37 15.35 3.74
C ARG A 59 1.42 14.25 4.24
N GLU A 60 0.81 13.47 3.35
CA GLU A 60 -0.16 12.41 3.69
C GLU A 60 0.53 11.05 3.88
N LEU A 61 1.77 10.91 3.44
CA LEU A 61 2.48 9.65 3.37
C LEU A 61 3.13 9.19 4.69
N PRO A 62 3.53 10.09 5.62
CA PRO A 62 4.24 9.67 6.84
C PRO A 62 3.50 8.58 7.63
N PHE A 63 2.19 8.72 7.82
CA PHE A 63 1.38 7.71 8.51
C PHE A 63 1.58 6.30 7.92
N TYR A 64 1.52 6.16 6.59
CA TYR A 64 1.62 4.86 5.94
C TYR A 64 3.02 4.24 6.07
N VAL A 65 4.07 5.04 5.84
CA VAL A 65 5.43 4.52 5.89
C VAL A 65 5.90 4.28 7.33
N ASN A 66 5.44 5.10 8.29
CA ASN A 66 5.71 4.91 9.72
C ASN A 66 5.01 3.65 10.24
N LEU A 67 3.75 3.41 9.83
CA LEU A 67 3.04 2.18 10.16
C LEU A 67 3.76 0.95 9.59
N MET A 68 4.19 0.97 8.33
CA MET A 68 4.98 -0.13 7.75
C MET A 68 6.28 -0.36 8.53
N SER A 69 6.99 0.70 8.88
CA SER A 69 8.21 0.61 9.68
C SER A 69 7.93 0.02 11.07
N HIS A 70 6.86 0.46 11.72
CA HIS A 70 6.42 -0.05 13.03
C HIS A 70 6.11 -1.55 12.96
N LEU A 71 5.28 -1.97 12.02
CA LEU A 71 4.90 -3.37 11.82
C LEU A 71 6.11 -4.27 11.53
N SER A 72 7.01 -3.81 10.66
CA SER A 72 8.24 -4.54 10.35
C SER A 72 9.13 -4.74 11.56
N ARG A 73 9.25 -3.75 12.45
CA ARG A 73 10.00 -3.86 13.71
C ARG A 73 9.35 -4.82 14.71
N HIS A 74 8.04 -5.01 14.63
CA HIS A 74 7.29 -6.00 15.43
C HIS A 74 7.24 -7.39 14.77
N ASN A 75 8.09 -7.65 13.78
CA ASN A 75 8.15 -8.93 13.05
C ASN A 75 6.83 -9.35 12.38
N VAL A 76 5.95 -8.41 12.11
CA VAL A 76 4.80 -8.66 11.23
C VAL A 76 5.32 -8.78 9.79
N PRO A 77 4.87 -9.76 8.99
CA PRO A 77 5.25 -9.89 7.58
C PRO A 77 4.78 -8.69 6.75
N CYS A 78 5.50 -7.58 6.83
CA CYS A 78 5.23 -6.32 6.16
C CYS A 78 6.51 -5.83 5.48
N PRO A 79 6.45 -5.24 4.28
CA PRO A 79 7.61 -4.61 3.66
C PRO A 79 8.21 -3.54 4.59
N SER A 80 9.53 -3.56 4.76
CA SER A 80 10.23 -2.55 5.56
C SER A 80 10.62 -1.35 4.68
N PRO A 81 10.20 -0.13 5.00
CA PRO A 81 10.65 1.05 4.28
C PRO A 81 12.12 1.33 4.58
N MET A 82 12.86 1.74 3.53
CA MET A 82 14.28 2.05 3.61
C MET A 82 14.48 3.54 3.84
N LEU A 83 15.33 3.89 4.80
CA LEU A 83 15.74 5.27 5.03
C LEU A 83 16.75 5.70 3.97
N ASN A 84 16.62 6.94 3.51
CA ASN A 84 17.68 7.61 2.76
C ASN A 84 18.81 8.08 3.70
N ASN A 85 19.88 8.62 3.14
CA ASN A 85 21.05 9.11 3.90
C ASN A 85 20.74 10.32 4.80
N SER A 86 19.54 10.93 4.63
CA SER A 86 19.01 12.00 5.49
C SER A 86 18.00 11.48 6.52
N ALA A 87 17.96 10.16 6.76
CA ALA A 87 17.03 9.50 7.68
C ALA A 87 15.54 9.73 7.35
N GLN A 88 15.18 9.83 6.07
CA GLN A 88 13.81 10.01 5.61
C GLN A 88 13.37 8.78 4.80
N PHE A 89 12.11 8.33 4.97
CA PHE A 89 11.52 7.27 4.17
C PHE A 89 11.02 7.73 2.80
N ILE A 90 10.70 9.03 2.68
CA ILE A 90 10.09 9.62 1.49
C ILE A 90 11.07 10.63 0.90
N SER A 91 11.27 10.55 -0.40
CA SER A 91 12.01 11.55 -1.18
C SER A 91 11.33 11.76 -2.52
N GLU A 92 11.78 12.72 -3.29
CA GLU A 92 11.22 13.00 -4.62
C GLU A 92 11.95 12.22 -5.71
N LEU A 93 11.17 11.68 -6.67
CA LEU A 93 11.68 11.08 -7.90
C LEU A 93 10.75 11.47 -9.06
N ASN A 94 11.31 12.09 -10.09
CA ASN A 94 10.57 12.54 -11.28
C ASN A 94 9.33 13.38 -10.95
N GLY A 95 9.45 14.31 -9.96
CA GLY A 95 8.38 15.21 -9.55
C GLY A 95 7.27 14.53 -8.71
N LYS A 96 7.50 13.30 -8.25
CA LYS A 96 6.54 12.57 -7.40
C LYS A 96 7.17 12.19 -6.07
N PRO A 97 6.40 12.19 -4.97
CA PRO A 97 6.84 11.56 -3.74
C PRO A 97 7.08 10.07 -3.99
N ALA A 98 8.20 9.57 -3.51
CA ALA A 98 8.59 8.17 -3.71
C ALA A 98 9.14 7.55 -2.42
N CYS A 99 8.94 6.26 -2.26
CA CYS A 99 9.59 5.46 -1.23
C CYS A 99 10.08 4.14 -1.83
N ILE A 100 11.06 3.54 -1.17
CA ILE A 100 11.56 2.21 -1.51
C ILE A 100 11.43 1.32 -0.29
N VAL A 101 10.90 0.11 -0.49
CA VAL A 101 10.64 -0.86 0.58
C VAL A 101 11.27 -2.20 0.25
N SER A 102 11.55 -3.03 1.25
CA SER A 102 12.02 -4.40 1.03
C SER A 102 10.98 -5.21 0.26
N ARG A 103 11.43 -6.07 -0.66
CA ARG A 103 10.55 -7.01 -1.37
C ARG A 103 10.40 -8.29 -0.55
N LEU A 104 9.18 -8.58 -0.12
CA LEU A 104 8.88 -9.84 0.55
C LEU A 104 9.01 -11.02 -0.41
N PRO A 105 9.50 -12.18 0.06
CA PRO A 105 9.49 -13.41 -0.71
C PRO A 105 8.07 -13.96 -0.83
N GLY A 106 7.78 -14.68 -1.90
CA GLY A 106 6.50 -15.35 -2.08
C GLY A 106 5.94 -15.20 -3.49
N LYS A 107 4.79 -15.83 -3.70
CA LYS A 107 4.01 -15.79 -4.94
C LYS A 107 2.53 -15.63 -4.61
N SER A 108 1.82 -14.91 -5.47
CA SER A 108 0.36 -14.83 -5.41
C SER A 108 -0.26 -16.20 -5.67
N LEU A 109 -1.32 -16.53 -4.93
CA LEU A 109 -2.11 -17.73 -5.12
C LEU A 109 -3.39 -17.37 -5.85
N THR A 110 -3.71 -18.12 -6.89
CA THR A 110 -4.97 -17.97 -7.64
C THR A 110 -6.15 -18.64 -6.92
N GLN A 111 -5.88 -19.71 -6.17
CA GLN A 111 -6.89 -20.47 -5.43
C GLN A 111 -6.39 -20.73 -4.00
N PRO A 112 -6.67 -19.82 -3.04
CA PRO A 112 -6.33 -20.04 -1.66
C PRO A 112 -7.22 -21.11 -1.02
N GLY A 113 -6.65 -22.01 -0.23
CA GLY A 113 -7.37 -23.00 0.58
C GLY A 113 -7.48 -22.57 2.05
N THR A 114 -8.09 -23.41 2.89
CA THR A 114 -8.33 -23.14 4.31
C THR A 114 -7.07 -22.86 5.12
N THR A 115 -5.96 -23.53 4.81
CA THR A 115 -4.65 -23.27 5.45
C THR A 115 -4.14 -21.87 5.18
N HIS A 116 -4.37 -21.34 3.98
CA HIS A 116 -4.00 -19.98 3.62
C HIS A 116 -4.88 -18.94 4.35
N CYS A 117 -6.19 -19.20 4.47
CA CYS A 117 -7.10 -18.37 5.24
C CYS A 117 -6.70 -18.31 6.73
N SER A 118 -6.35 -19.47 7.31
CA SER A 118 -5.84 -19.55 8.68
C SER A 118 -4.54 -18.76 8.86
N ALA A 119 -3.60 -18.85 7.90
CA ALA A 119 -2.35 -18.10 7.94
C ALA A 119 -2.58 -16.59 7.90
N ILE A 120 -3.46 -16.11 7.00
CA ILE A 120 -3.82 -14.69 6.90
C ILE A 120 -4.53 -14.21 8.18
N GLY A 121 -5.45 -15.00 8.75
CA GLY A 121 -6.10 -14.65 10.01
C GLY A 121 -5.10 -14.48 11.16
N ARG A 122 -4.07 -15.33 11.21
CA ARG A 122 -2.98 -15.21 12.20
C ARG A 122 -2.17 -13.92 11.99
N VAL A 123 -1.81 -13.62 10.76
CA VAL A 123 -1.06 -12.38 10.43
C VAL A 123 -1.89 -11.13 10.76
N LEU A 124 -3.20 -11.13 10.48
CA LEU A 124 -4.10 -10.04 10.88
C LEU A 124 -4.13 -9.87 12.41
N GLY A 125 -4.23 -10.95 13.16
CA GLY A 125 -4.17 -10.91 14.64
C GLY A 125 -2.83 -10.34 15.14
N GLN A 126 -1.71 -10.73 14.54
CA GLN A 126 -0.39 -10.18 14.85
C GLN A 126 -0.31 -8.68 14.53
N LEU A 127 -0.85 -8.27 13.39
CA LEU A 127 -0.92 -6.85 12.98
C LEU A 127 -1.73 -6.03 14.00
N HIS A 128 -2.92 -6.49 14.37
CA HIS A 128 -3.75 -5.79 15.36
C HIS A 128 -3.06 -5.67 16.72
N ASN A 129 -2.37 -6.71 17.17
CA ASN A 129 -1.60 -6.65 18.42
C ASN A 129 -0.41 -5.69 18.31
N ALA A 130 0.30 -5.73 17.19
CA ALA A 130 1.46 -4.86 16.96
C ALA A 130 1.10 -3.38 16.83
N THR A 131 -0.15 -3.05 16.49
CA THR A 131 -0.57 -1.64 16.36
C THR A 131 -1.12 -1.02 17.64
N GLN A 132 -1.19 -1.76 18.76
CA GLN A 132 -1.74 -1.23 20.01
C GLN A 132 -0.90 -0.08 20.60
N ASP A 133 0.39 -0.06 20.35
CA ASP A 133 1.32 1.00 20.77
C ASP A 133 1.70 1.96 19.64
N PHE A 134 1.07 1.86 18.47
CA PHE A 134 1.24 2.81 17.38
C PHE A 134 0.39 4.05 17.64
N THR A 135 1.04 5.18 17.89
CA THR A 135 0.39 6.41 18.39
C THR A 135 -0.14 7.34 17.31
N GLU A 136 0.31 7.18 16.06
CA GLU A 136 -0.19 8.01 14.98
C GLU A 136 -1.61 7.58 14.58
N THR A 137 -2.46 8.56 14.27
CA THR A 137 -3.83 8.34 13.83
C THR A 137 -4.10 9.01 12.51
N MET A 138 -4.97 8.42 11.71
CA MET A 138 -5.43 9.00 10.46
C MET A 138 -6.94 8.75 10.30
N PRO A 139 -7.72 9.77 9.90
CA PRO A 139 -9.14 9.58 9.62
C PRO A 139 -9.35 8.52 8.54
N ASN A 140 -10.35 7.64 8.74
CA ASN A 140 -10.72 6.66 7.72
C ASN A 140 -11.43 7.34 6.55
N ALA A 141 -10.70 7.65 5.49
CA ALA A 141 -11.22 8.27 4.28
C ALA A 141 -12.29 7.41 3.55
N ARG A 142 -12.36 6.10 3.86
CA ARG A 142 -13.33 5.15 3.27
C ARG A 142 -14.32 4.62 4.32
N GLY A 143 -14.66 5.44 5.29
CA GLY A 143 -15.63 5.13 6.34
C GLY A 143 -17.08 5.10 5.83
N SER A 144 -18.03 5.14 6.77
CA SER A 144 -19.48 5.02 6.47
C SER A 144 -20.01 6.08 5.51
N ALA A 145 -19.59 7.33 5.66
CA ALA A 145 -20.01 8.42 4.77
C ALA A 145 -19.51 8.18 3.31
N TRP A 146 -18.26 7.75 3.15
CA TRP A 146 -17.73 7.41 1.83
C TRP A 146 -18.49 6.25 1.19
N ARG A 147 -18.78 5.20 1.96
CA ARG A 147 -19.53 4.03 1.46
C ARG A 147 -20.91 4.43 0.94
N LEU A 148 -21.65 5.25 1.71
CA LEU A 148 -22.97 5.73 1.31
C LEU A 148 -22.90 6.58 0.04
N HIS A 149 -22.00 7.54 0.00
CA HIS A 149 -21.80 8.40 -1.16
C HIS A 149 -21.42 7.59 -2.42
N THR A 150 -20.46 6.69 -2.30
CA THR A 150 -20.01 5.84 -3.41
C THR A 150 -21.12 4.91 -3.89
N ALA A 151 -21.90 4.34 -2.98
CA ALA A 151 -23.03 3.50 -3.36
C ALA A 151 -24.05 4.28 -4.21
N GLN A 152 -24.38 5.52 -3.83
CA GLN A 152 -25.27 6.39 -4.61
C GLN A 152 -24.71 6.69 -6.01
N GLN A 153 -23.40 6.94 -6.12
CA GLN A 153 -22.75 7.19 -7.40
C GLN A 153 -22.66 5.94 -8.29
N THR A 154 -22.54 4.76 -7.68
CA THR A 154 -22.38 3.51 -8.40
C THR A 154 -23.71 2.90 -8.85
N ALA A 155 -24.79 3.12 -8.07
CA ALA A 155 -26.10 2.52 -8.35
C ALA A 155 -26.61 2.69 -9.79
N PRO A 156 -26.44 3.83 -10.49
CA PRO A 156 -26.90 4.01 -11.86
C PRO A 156 -26.21 3.09 -12.89
N PHE A 157 -25.08 2.51 -12.54
CA PHE A 157 -24.27 1.63 -13.42
C PHE A 157 -24.49 0.14 -13.14
N LEU A 158 -25.32 -0.22 -12.16
CA LEU A 158 -25.58 -1.58 -11.73
C LEU A 158 -26.85 -2.14 -12.37
N SER A 159 -26.93 -3.47 -12.45
CA SER A 159 -28.20 -4.14 -12.77
C SER A 159 -29.25 -3.88 -11.68
N PRO A 160 -30.56 -4.01 -11.97
CA PRO A 160 -31.61 -3.86 -10.95
C PRO A 160 -31.40 -4.80 -9.75
N GLN A 161 -30.93 -6.03 -9.98
CA GLN A 161 -30.65 -7.01 -8.92
C GLN A 161 -29.48 -6.57 -8.03
N ASP A 162 -28.37 -6.11 -8.64
CA ASP A 162 -27.19 -5.63 -7.88
C ASP A 162 -27.50 -4.33 -7.13
N THR A 163 -28.34 -3.46 -7.69
CA THR A 163 -28.83 -2.24 -7.00
C THR A 163 -29.64 -2.59 -5.75
N LEU A 164 -30.49 -3.61 -5.82
CA LEU A 164 -31.25 -4.09 -4.65
C LEU A 164 -30.30 -4.66 -3.58
N LEU A 165 -29.34 -5.47 -3.98
CA LEU A 165 -28.32 -6.02 -3.08
C LEU A 165 -27.53 -4.90 -2.40
N LEU A 166 -26.98 -3.95 -3.18
CA LEU A 166 -26.24 -2.81 -2.65
C LEU A 166 -27.09 -2.01 -1.65
N SER A 167 -28.35 -1.75 -1.98
CA SER A 167 -29.27 -1.01 -1.11
C SER A 167 -29.55 -1.75 0.20
N SER A 168 -29.69 -3.08 0.16
CA SER A 168 -29.87 -3.91 1.36
C SER A 168 -28.63 -3.87 2.26
N GLU A 169 -27.45 -4.00 1.69
CA GLU A 169 -26.18 -3.94 2.41
C GLU A 169 -25.93 -2.57 3.06
N ILE A 170 -26.21 -1.48 2.35
CA ILE A 170 -26.12 -0.13 2.92
C ILE A 170 -27.04 0.02 4.13
N LYS A 171 -28.31 -0.41 4.03
CA LYS A 171 -29.27 -0.39 5.15
C LYS A 171 -28.78 -1.24 6.32
N PHE A 172 -28.26 -2.43 6.05
CA PHE A 172 -27.70 -3.30 7.08
C PHE A 172 -26.53 -2.62 7.81
N HIS A 173 -25.57 -2.05 7.07
CA HIS A 173 -24.44 -1.33 7.66
C HIS A 173 -24.88 -0.12 8.48
N GLN A 174 -25.83 0.70 7.98
CA GLN A 174 -26.34 1.84 8.74
C GLN A 174 -26.97 1.44 10.08
N LYS A 175 -27.65 0.28 10.11
CA LYS A 175 -28.31 -0.23 11.32
C LYS A 175 -27.32 -0.84 12.32
N HIS A 176 -26.19 -1.44 11.83
CA HIS A 176 -25.28 -2.22 12.65
C HIS A 176 -23.89 -1.60 12.79
N THR A 177 -23.67 -0.40 12.23
CA THR A 177 -22.41 0.30 12.49
C THR A 177 -22.42 0.76 13.94
N LEU A 178 -21.59 0.12 14.77
CA LEU A 178 -21.26 0.64 16.09
C LEU A 178 -20.62 2.02 15.90
N SER A 179 -21.13 3.01 16.60
CA SER A 179 -20.46 4.32 16.68
C SER A 179 -19.06 4.09 17.25
N ALA A 180 -18.03 4.33 16.40
CA ALA A 180 -16.65 4.35 16.84
C ALA A 180 -16.38 5.63 17.65
#